data_cb35221ff3341c725dc933d67a24167b
#
_entry.id   cb35221ff3341c725dc933d67a24167b
#
_cell.length_a   1.000
_cell.length_b   1.000
_cell.length_c   1.000
_cell.angle_alpha   90.00
_cell.angle_beta   90.00
_cell.angle_gamma   90.00
#
_symmetry.space_group_name_H-M   'P 1'
#
loop_
_entity.id
_entity.type
_entity.pdbx_description
1 polymer ?
#
loop_
_entity_poly.entity_id
_entity_poly.type
_entity_poly.pdbx_seq_one_letter_code
_entity_poly.pdbx_strand_id
1 'polypeptide(L)'
;AGGRERKQITAFIVERSMPGVELVHRCRFMGLHGIQNGVLRFTNVKVPKANILWGLGQGLKLALVTLNTGRMTLPAACVGAAKRCLQISRQWSKERTQWGGPIGKHEAIAAKLATMAPTVFAMDAMVWLASALADRKTVDFRLEAAMAKLFCSEACWRIVDDTVQIRGGRGYETADSLRARGEKPYPVERIMRESRINLIIEGTSEIMRLFIAREALDARHRALDDKGGDLLALSSSD
;
A
#
# COMPACT_ATOMS: atom_id res chain seq x y z
N ALA A 1 -23.99 33.97 -17.05
CA ALA A 1 -22.92 33.03 -16.75
C ALA A 1 -23.38 32.18 -15.59
N GLY A 2 -23.94 30.99 -15.84
CA GLY A 2 -24.39 30.05 -14.83
C GLY A 2 -23.21 29.30 -14.26
N GLY A 3 -22.70 29.74 -13.10
CA GLY A 3 -21.70 29.00 -12.36
C GLY A 3 -22.31 27.67 -11.89
N ARG A 4 -21.78 26.54 -12.35
CA ARG A 4 -22.10 25.23 -11.76
C ARG A 4 -21.75 25.27 -10.28
N GLU A 5 -22.75 25.18 -9.40
CA GLU A 5 -22.49 24.94 -7.97
C GLU A 5 -21.59 23.72 -7.81
N ARG A 6 -20.37 23.94 -7.34
CA ARG A 6 -19.48 22.83 -7.02
C ARG A 6 -20.02 22.12 -5.78
N LYS A 7 -20.47 20.88 -5.93
CA LYS A 7 -20.84 20.01 -4.81
C LYS A 7 -19.64 19.90 -3.88
N GLN A 8 -19.83 20.32 -2.62
CA GLN A 8 -18.80 20.25 -1.58
C GLN A 8 -19.02 18.99 -0.73
N ILE A 9 -17.94 18.40 -0.28
CA ILE A 9 -17.93 17.25 0.63
C ILE A 9 -17.53 17.71 2.01
N THR A 10 -18.31 17.36 3.04
CA THR A 10 -18.01 17.62 4.44
C THR A 10 -17.78 16.29 5.17
N ALA A 11 -16.76 16.22 6.00
CA ALA A 11 -16.47 15.07 6.84
C ALA A 11 -17.06 15.26 8.25
N PHE A 12 -17.65 14.18 8.79
CA PHE A 12 -18.27 14.16 10.12
C PHE A 12 -17.72 13.00 10.94
N ILE A 13 -17.61 13.21 12.26
CA ILE A 13 -17.46 12.11 13.22
C ILE A 13 -18.88 11.60 13.52
N VAL A 14 -19.11 10.31 13.24
CA VAL A 14 -20.34 9.62 13.53
C VAL A 14 -20.06 8.45 14.47
N GLU A 15 -20.69 8.47 15.64
CA GLU A 15 -20.55 7.40 16.61
C GLU A 15 -21.55 6.26 16.31
N ARG A 16 -21.13 5.02 16.53
CA ARG A 16 -21.99 3.85 16.32
C ARG A 16 -23.22 3.84 17.23
N SER A 17 -23.14 4.51 18.37
CA SER A 17 -24.24 4.62 19.35
C SER A 17 -25.31 5.63 18.95
N MET A 18 -25.06 6.45 17.93
CA MET A 18 -26.05 7.45 17.48
C MET A 18 -27.30 6.80 16.94
N PRO A 19 -28.51 7.27 17.31
CA PRO A 19 -29.77 6.76 16.76
C PRO A 19 -29.79 6.81 15.23
N GLY A 20 -30.17 5.72 14.59
CA GLY A 20 -30.22 5.60 13.14
C GLY A 20 -28.93 5.05 12.51
N VAL A 21 -27.89 4.77 13.28
CA VAL A 21 -26.69 4.06 12.80
C VAL A 21 -26.84 2.57 13.07
N GLU A 22 -26.83 1.77 12.01
CA GLU A 22 -27.02 0.32 12.07
C GLU A 22 -25.87 -0.40 11.38
N LEU A 23 -25.31 -1.43 12.01
CA LEU A 23 -24.46 -2.41 11.35
C LEU A 23 -25.32 -3.51 10.71
N VAL A 24 -25.52 -3.40 9.39
CA VAL A 24 -26.39 -4.32 8.63
C VAL A 24 -25.72 -5.68 8.41
N HIS A 25 -24.40 -5.67 8.11
CA HIS A 25 -23.67 -6.88 7.82
C HIS A 25 -22.21 -6.75 8.22
N ARG A 26 -21.64 -7.83 8.75
CA ARG A 26 -20.20 -7.95 9.04
C ARG A 26 -19.52 -8.65 7.87
N CYS A 27 -18.65 -7.94 7.15
CA CYS A 27 -17.89 -8.52 6.06
C CYS A 27 -16.83 -9.50 6.57
N ARG A 28 -16.69 -10.64 5.89
CA ARG A 28 -15.63 -11.63 6.15
C ARG A 28 -14.68 -11.62 4.96
N PHE A 29 -13.42 -11.28 5.23
CA PHE A 29 -12.41 -11.14 4.21
C PHE A 29 -11.47 -12.35 4.15
N MET A 30 -10.80 -12.51 3.03
CA MET A 30 -9.77 -13.50 2.77
C MET A 30 -8.62 -13.45 3.77
N GLY A 31 -8.21 -12.24 4.19
CA GLY A 31 -7.16 -11.96 5.17
C GLY A 31 -7.55 -10.80 6.08
N LEU A 32 -6.60 -10.31 6.90
CA LEU A 32 -6.79 -9.20 7.83
C LEU A 32 -8.00 -9.40 8.78
N HIS A 33 -8.12 -10.59 9.33
CA HIS A 33 -9.28 -10.98 10.17
C HIS A 33 -9.41 -10.16 11.45
N GLY A 34 -8.35 -9.46 11.87
CA GLY A 34 -8.37 -8.51 12.98
C GLY A 34 -9.07 -7.20 12.67
N ILE A 35 -9.26 -6.86 11.40
CA ILE A 35 -9.95 -5.65 10.97
C ILE A 35 -11.44 -5.91 10.86
N GLN A 36 -12.21 -5.00 11.44
CA GLN A 36 -13.66 -5.11 11.51
C GLN A 36 -14.29 -4.27 10.39
N ASN A 37 -14.66 -4.90 9.28
CA ASN A 37 -15.39 -4.27 8.18
C ASN A 37 -16.86 -4.64 8.19
N GLY A 38 -17.72 -3.72 7.77
CA GLY A 38 -19.14 -3.95 7.73
C GLY A 38 -19.88 -3.01 6.78
N VAL A 39 -21.11 -3.39 6.47
CA VAL A 39 -22.08 -2.54 5.78
C VAL A 39 -22.84 -1.76 6.85
N LEU A 40 -22.73 -0.44 6.80
CA LEU A 40 -23.43 0.46 7.70
C LEU A 40 -24.63 1.09 6.99
N ARG A 41 -25.74 1.21 7.69
CA ARG A 41 -26.91 1.96 7.26
C ARG A 41 -27.08 3.18 8.15
N PHE A 42 -27.36 4.32 7.54
CA PHE A 42 -27.65 5.57 8.21
C PHE A 42 -29.08 6.00 7.85
N THR A 43 -29.93 6.12 8.87
CA THR A 43 -31.33 6.51 8.69
C THR A 43 -31.63 7.71 9.57
N ASN A 44 -31.81 8.88 8.97
CA ASN A 44 -32.12 10.14 9.67
C ASN A 44 -31.19 10.44 10.88
N VAL A 45 -29.90 10.10 10.76
CA VAL A 45 -28.91 10.32 11.82
C VAL A 45 -28.70 11.81 12.04
N LYS A 46 -28.94 12.29 13.23
CA LYS A 46 -28.68 13.69 13.64
C LYS A 46 -27.25 13.79 14.16
N VAL A 47 -26.38 14.46 13.40
CA VAL A 47 -24.98 14.65 13.75
C VAL A 47 -24.77 16.09 14.24
N PRO A 48 -24.22 16.32 15.44
CA PRO A 48 -23.94 17.67 15.94
C PRO A 48 -22.94 18.43 15.05
N LYS A 49 -23.08 19.75 14.94
CA LYS A 49 -22.15 20.59 14.18
C LYS A 49 -20.71 20.50 14.71
N ALA A 50 -20.54 20.27 16.01
CA ALA A 50 -19.23 20.06 16.63
C ALA A 50 -18.48 18.83 16.07
N ASN A 51 -19.17 17.88 15.45
CA ASN A 51 -18.58 16.69 14.85
C ASN A 51 -18.08 16.94 13.41
N ILE A 52 -18.17 18.16 12.89
CA ILE A 52 -17.61 18.52 11.59
C ILE A 52 -16.08 18.59 11.70
N LEU A 53 -15.39 17.86 10.84
CA LEU A 53 -13.93 17.89 10.76
C LEU A 53 -13.46 18.93 9.74
N TRP A 54 -12.50 19.76 10.14
CA TRP A 54 -11.85 20.81 9.33
C TRP A 54 -12.79 21.90 8.79
N GLY A 55 -14.10 21.81 9.02
CA GLY A 55 -15.10 22.75 8.55
C GLY A 55 -15.88 22.28 7.32
N LEU A 56 -16.90 23.06 6.96
CA LEU A 56 -17.78 22.75 5.82
C LEU A 56 -17.00 22.75 4.51
N GLY A 57 -17.28 21.77 3.66
CA GLY A 57 -16.67 21.65 2.34
C GLY A 57 -15.22 21.19 2.31
N GLN A 58 -14.58 20.92 3.45
CA GLN A 58 -13.17 20.51 3.53
C GLN A 58 -12.98 18.97 3.54
N GLY A 59 -14.03 18.19 3.48
CA GLY A 59 -13.97 16.73 3.62
C GLY A 59 -13.15 16.04 2.52
N LEU A 60 -13.19 16.50 1.28
CA LEU A 60 -12.36 15.96 0.22
C LEU A 60 -10.86 16.22 0.47
N LYS A 61 -10.52 17.44 0.90
CA LYS A 61 -9.12 17.78 1.24
C LYS A 61 -8.60 16.91 2.38
N LEU A 62 -9.41 16.73 3.41
CA LEU A 62 -9.07 15.85 4.55
C LEU A 62 -8.83 14.41 4.07
N ALA A 63 -9.72 13.86 3.24
CA ALA A 63 -9.56 12.51 2.71
C ALA A 63 -8.27 12.35 1.90
N LEU A 64 -7.93 13.31 1.04
CA LEU A 64 -6.71 13.26 0.24
C LEU A 64 -5.43 13.33 1.08
N VAL A 65 -5.41 14.14 2.15
CA VAL A 65 -4.27 14.20 3.09
C VAL A 65 -4.11 12.86 3.82
N THR A 66 -5.21 12.28 4.29
CA THR A 66 -5.20 10.96 4.96
C THR A 66 -4.69 9.85 4.02
N LEU A 67 -5.14 9.84 2.76
CA LEU A 67 -4.68 8.88 1.76
C LEU A 67 -3.16 8.98 1.48
N ASN A 68 -2.59 10.18 1.48
CA ASN A 68 -1.14 10.34 1.30
C ASN A 68 -0.36 9.71 2.46
N THR A 69 -0.84 9.83 3.68
CA THR A 69 -0.23 9.15 4.84
C THR A 69 -0.32 7.63 4.70
N GLY A 70 -1.48 7.10 4.30
CA GLY A 70 -1.67 5.67 4.05
C GLY A 70 -0.74 5.11 2.97
N ARG A 71 -0.49 5.90 1.90
CA ARG A 71 0.45 5.54 0.83
C ARG A 71 1.91 5.47 1.26
N MET A 72 2.25 5.94 2.46
CA MET A 72 3.58 5.79 3.07
C MET A 72 3.63 4.61 4.05
N THR A 73 2.61 4.43 4.87
CA THR A 73 2.60 3.38 5.89
C THR A 73 2.42 1.99 5.30
N LEU A 74 1.61 1.84 4.25
CA LEU A 74 1.40 0.57 3.57
C LEU A 74 2.69 0.02 2.92
N PRO A 75 3.51 0.80 2.19
CA PRO A 75 4.82 0.35 1.72
C PRO A 75 5.73 -0.16 2.84
N ALA A 76 5.77 0.52 3.98
CA ALA A 76 6.58 0.09 5.13
C ALA A 76 6.14 -1.28 5.67
N ALA A 77 4.83 -1.52 5.76
CA ALA A 77 4.29 -2.84 6.11
C ALA A 77 4.65 -3.92 5.08
N CYS A 78 4.58 -3.59 3.78
CA CYS A 78 5.02 -4.47 2.69
C CYS A 78 6.50 -4.83 2.79
N VAL A 79 7.37 -3.87 3.12
CA VAL A 79 8.81 -4.10 3.35
C VAL A 79 9.02 -5.07 4.51
N GLY A 80 8.31 -4.87 5.63
CA GLY A 80 8.39 -5.77 6.78
C GLY A 80 8.01 -7.21 6.44
N ALA A 81 6.90 -7.39 5.72
CA ALA A 81 6.45 -8.71 5.24
C ALA A 81 7.46 -9.34 4.27
N ALA A 82 7.99 -8.56 3.31
CA ALA A 82 8.97 -9.02 2.34
C ALA A 82 10.30 -9.44 3.00
N LYS A 83 10.81 -8.66 3.95
CA LYS A 83 11.99 -9.02 4.76
C LYS A 83 11.77 -10.34 5.49
N ARG A 84 10.60 -10.53 6.09
CA ARG A 84 10.25 -11.78 6.79
C ARG A 84 10.18 -12.96 5.83
N CYS A 85 9.57 -12.80 4.68
CA CYS A 85 9.49 -13.81 3.63
C CYS A 85 10.87 -14.22 3.11
N LEU A 86 11.75 -13.25 2.84
CA LEU A 86 13.13 -13.50 2.44
C LEU A 86 13.89 -14.30 3.52
N GLN A 87 13.74 -13.93 4.79
CA GLN A 87 14.36 -14.65 5.90
C GLN A 87 13.89 -16.12 5.97
N ILE A 88 12.58 -16.35 5.87
CA ILE A 88 11.98 -17.70 5.88
C ILE A 88 12.50 -18.51 4.69
N SER A 89 12.49 -17.92 3.49
CA SER A 89 12.94 -18.57 2.26
C SER A 89 14.41 -18.96 2.33
N ARG A 90 15.28 -18.05 2.79
CA ARG A 90 16.71 -18.34 2.96
C ARG A 90 16.96 -19.46 3.97
N GLN A 91 16.28 -19.42 5.11
CA GLN A 91 16.43 -20.46 6.14
C GLN A 91 15.99 -21.81 5.62
N TRP A 92 14.78 -21.88 5.06
CA TRP A 92 14.22 -23.11 4.51
C TRP A 92 15.09 -23.70 3.39
N SER A 93 15.59 -22.86 2.50
CA SER A 93 16.44 -23.29 1.38
C SER A 93 17.79 -23.88 1.82
N LYS A 94 18.28 -23.57 3.03
CA LYS A 94 19.44 -24.18 3.63
C LYS A 94 19.13 -25.52 4.32
N GLU A 95 17.95 -25.60 4.97
CA GLU A 95 17.55 -26.75 5.80
C GLU A 95 16.96 -27.88 4.96
N ARG A 96 16.17 -27.56 3.95
CA ARG A 96 15.48 -28.54 3.13
C ARG A 96 16.41 -29.16 2.11
N THR A 97 16.60 -30.49 2.22
CA THR A 97 17.41 -31.27 1.27
C THR A 97 16.49 -32.06 0.34
N GLN A 98 16.73 -31.94 -0.96
CA GLN A 98 16.11 -32.72 -2.03
C GLN A 98 17.14 -32.86 -3.19
N TRP A 99 17.03 -33.93 -3.99
CA TRP A 99 17.90 -34.10 -5.15
C TRP A 99 19.41 -34.04 -4.82
N GLY A 100 19.79 -34.64 -3.69
CA GLY A 100 21.17 -34.76 -3.28
C GLY A 100 21.80 -33.55 -2.58
N GLY A 101 21.03 -32.49 -2.27
CA GLY A 101 21.55 -31.31 -1.56
C GLY A 101 20.49 -30.34 -1.04
N PRO A 102 20.90 -29.28 -0.31
CA PRO A 102 20.01 -28.22 0.09
C PRO A 102 19.34 -27.57 -1.14
N ILE A 103 18.04 -27.34 -1.09
CA ILE A 103 17.27 -26.83 -2.24
C ILE A 103 17.77 -25.45 -2.72
N GLY A 104 18.40 -24.65 -1.85
CA GLY A 104 18.97 -23.36 -2.22
C GLY A 104 20.17 -23.45 -3.18
N LYS A 105 20.75 -24.65 -3.39
CA LYS A 105 21.80 -24.90 -4.39
C LYS A 105 21.24 -25.19 -5.78
N HIS A 106 19.94 -25.47 -5.90
CA HIS A 106 19.29 -25.68 -7.19
C HIS A 106 18.96 -24.33 -7.83
N GLU A 107 19.27 -24.21 -9.10
CA GLU A 107 19.20 -22.95 -9.86
C GLU A 107 17.81 -22.28 -9.78
N ALA A 108 16.74 -23.05 -9.89
CA ALA A 108 15.36 -22.55 -9.81
C ALA A 108 15.07 -21.83 -8.47
N ILE A 109 15.61 -22.32 -7.35
CA ILE A 109 15.45 -21.71 -6.03
C ILE A 109 16.45 -20.56 -5.84
N ALA A 110 17.70 -20.76 -6.29
CA ALA A 110 18.72 -19.73 -6.23
C ALA A 110 18.31 -18.46 -6.98
N ALA A 111 17.73 -18.59 -8.18
CA ALA A 111 17.22 -17.47 -8.98
C ALA A 111 16.12 -16.68 -8.25
N LYS A 112 15.17 -17.36 -7.58
CA LYS A 112 14.15 -16.70 -6.77
C LYS A 112 14.78 -15.90 -5.64
N LEU A 113 15.68 -16.49 -4.86
CA LEU A 113 16.37 -15.81 -3.76
C LEU A 113 17.22 -14.63 -4.25
N ALA A 114 17.91 -14.78 -5.39
CA ALA A 114 18.70 -13.73 -6.01
C ALA A 114 17.86 -12.53 -6.48
N THR A 115 16.59 -12.77 -6.87
CA THR A 115 15.65 -11.70 -7.22
C THR A 115 15.03 -11.07 -5.97
N MET A 116 14.66 -11.87 -4.97
CA MET A 116 14.03 -11.39 -3.74
C MET A 116 14.92 -10.41 -2.97
N ALA A 117 16.20 -10.70 -2.82
CA ALA A 117 17.09 -9.92 -1.97
C ALA A 117 17.28 -8.46 -2.45
N PRO A 118 17.65 -8.18 -3.71
CA PRO A 118 17.77 -6.80 -4.20
C PRO A 118 16.41 -6.10 -4.27
N THR A 119 15.32 -6.84 -4.53
CA THR A 119 13.97 -6.26 -4.53
C THR A 119 13.59 -5.77 -3.14
N VAL A 120 13.84 -6.54 -2.08
CA VAL A 120 13.62 -6.10 -0.70
C VAL A 120 14.45 -4.86 -0.35
N PHE A 121 15.71 -4.82 -0.80
CA PHE A 121 16.57 -3.65 -0.61
C PHE A 121 16.00 -2.41 -1.31
N ALA A 122 15.58 -2.54 -2.56
CA ALA A 122 14.97 -1.44 -3.32
C ALA A 122 13.67 -0.94 -2.65
N MET A 123 12.81 -1.85 -2.18
CA MET A 123 11.60 -1.51 -1.43
C MET A 123 11.94 -0.69 -0.16
N ASP A 124 12.93 -1.14 0.60
CA ASP A 124 13.37 -0.47 1.83
C ASP A 124 13.90 0.94 1.54
N ALA A 125 14.77 1.07 0.54
CA ALA A 125 15.31 2.37 0.11
C ALA A 125 14.22 3.36 -0.33
N MET A 126 13.21 2.89 -1.08
CA MET A 126 12.07 3.74 -1.48
C MET A 126 11.26 4.24 -0.28
N VAL A 127 11.02 3.40 0.71
CA VAL A 127 10.29 3.79 1.93
C VAL A 127 11.08 4.84 2.71
N TRP A 128 12.39 4.65 2.89
CA TRP A 128 13.25 5.62 3.56
C TRP A 128 13.28 6.96 2.83
N LEU A 129 13.42 6.95 1.50
CA LEU A 129 13.41 8.16 0.68
C LEU A 129 12.08 8.90 0.82
N ALA A 130 10.94 8.21 0.65
CA ALA A 130 9.62 8.82 0.76
C ALA A 130 9.37 9.41 2.17
N SER A 131 9.82 8.72 3.23
CA SER A 131 9.72 9.19 4.61
C SER A 131 10.57 10.45 4.83
N ALA A 132 11.82 10.46 4.34
CA ALA A 132 12.69 11.62 4.44
C ALA A 132 12.16 12.87 3.69
N LEU A 133 11.48 12.66 2.56
CA LEU A 133 10.81 13.75 1.84
C LEU A 133 9.60 14.29 2.61
N ALA A 134 8.81 13.40 3.22
CA ALA A 134 7.66 13.80 4.05
C ALA A 134 8.08 14.63 5.28
N ASP A 135 9.20 14.28 5.92
CA ASP A 135 9.72 15.00 7.10
C ASP A 135 10.13 16.44 6.77
N ARG A 136 10.52 16.72 5.52
CA ARG A 136 10.89 18.08 5.10
C ARG A 136 9.74 19.08 5.10
N LYS A 137 8.47 18.63 5.07
CA LYS A 137 7.22 19.44 5.13
C LYS A 137 7.06 20.51 4.04
N THR A 138 8.10 20.82 3.28
CA THR A 138 8.15 21.84 2.23
C THR A 138 8.13 21.25 0.82
N VAL A 139 8.19 19.91 0.70
CA VAL A 139 8.26 19.21 -0.57
C VAL A 139 6.94 18.47 -0.81
N ASP A 140 6.42 18.60 -2.02
CA ASP A 140 5.32 17.75 -2.48
C ASP A 140 5.86 16.35 -2.83
N PHE A 141 5.53 15.37 -2.00
CA PHE A 141 6.00 13.99 -2.13
C PHE A 141 4.89 13.01 -2.60
N ARG A 142 3.79 13.54 -3.13
CA ARG A 142 2.64 12.72 -3.54
C ARG A 142 3.00 11.71 -4.62
N LEU A 143 3.89 12.08 -5.53
CA LEU A 143 4.37 11.22 -6.61
C LEU A 143 5.21 10.08 -6.05
N GLU A 144 6.18 10.38 -5.20
CA GLU A 144 7.07 9.40 -4.58
C GLU A 144 6.30 8.43 -3.67
N ALA A 145 5.33 8.93 -2.90
CA ALA A 145 4.46 8.10 -2.09
C ALA A 145 3.62 7.13 -2.94
N ALA A 146 3.10 7.60 -4.08
CA ALA A 146 2.35 6.75 -5.00
C ALA A 146 3.26 5.69 -5.68
N MET A 147 4.48 6.06 -6.06
CA MET A 147 5.48 5.14 -6.62
C MET A 147 5.90 4.08 -5.60
N ALA A 148 6.17 4.50 -4.36
CA ALA A 148 6.50 3.58 -3.27
C ALA A 148 5.34 2.60 -3.00
N LYS A 149 4.10 3.11 -2.93
CA LYS A 149 2.90 2.26 -2.74
C LYS A 149 2.77 1.23 -3.87
N LEU A 150 2.84 1.64 -5.10
CA LEU A 150 2.71 0.75 -6.26
C LEU A 150 3.79 -0.32 -6.26
N PHE A 151 5.05 0.10 -6.24
CA PHE A 151 6.20 -0.80 -6.32
C PHE A 151 6.24 -1.77 -5.14
N CYS A 152 6.14 -1.27 -3.90
CA CYS A 152 6.26 -2.11 -2.72
C CYS A 152 5.11 -3.11 -2.58
N SER A 153 3.88 -2.74 -2.92
CA SER A 153 2.76 -3.68 -2.85
C SER A 153 2.88 -4.81 -3.88
N GLU A 154 3.27 -4.50 -5.12
CA GLU A 154 3.46 -5.52 -6.17
C GLU A 154 4.69 -6.40 -5.94
N ALA A 155 5.79 -5.79 -5.50
CA ALA A 155 7.00 -6.54 -5.16
C ALA A 155 6.77 -7.47 -3.96
N CYS A 156 6.08 -6.98 -2.91
CA CYS A 156 5.71 -7.78 -1.75
C CYS A 156 4.87 -9.00 -2.18
N TRP A 157 3.87 -8.80 -3.01
CA TRP A 157 3.03 -9.89 -3.50
C TRP A 157 3.87 -10.99 -4.20
N ARG A 158 4.76 -10.61 -5.11
CA ARG A 158 5.67 -11.55 -5.80
C ARG A 158 6.59 -12.28 -4.84
N ILE A 159 7.17 -11.57 -3.86
CA ILE A 159 8.05 -12.17 -2.85
C ILE A 159 7.29 -13.15 -1.96
N VAL A 160 6.07 -12.85 -1.58
CA VAL A 160 5.22 -13.73 -0.79
C VAL A 160 4.86 -14.99 -1.57
N ASP A 161 4.46 -14.86 -2.83
CA ASP A 161 4.15 -15.99 -3.72
C ASP A 161 5.38 -16.90 -3.91
N ASP A 162 6.55 -16.31 -4.18
CA ASP A 162 7.81 -17.05 -4.25
C ASP A 162 8.15 -17.77 -2.93
N THR A 163 7.82 -17.18 -1.79
CA THR A 163 8.02 -17.80 -0.48
C THR A 163 7.12 -19.01 -0.28
N VAL A 164 5.85 -18.92 -0.68
CA VAL A 164 4.93 -20.08 -0.69
C VAL A 164 5.51 -21.18 -1.57
N GLN A 165 5.95 -20.83 -2.78
CA GLN A 165 6.51 -21.76 -3.76
C GLN A 165 7.78 -22.46 -3.24
N ILE A 166 8.73 -21.70 -2.67
CA ILE A 166 9.97 -22.23 -2.08
C ILE A 166 9.69 -23.18 -0.91
N ARG A 167 8.69 -22.86 -0.11
CA ARG A 167 8.26 -23.71 1.02
C ARG A 167 7.47 -24.95 0.57
N GLY A 168 6.92 -24.94 -0.63
CA GLY A 168 6.07 -26.01 -1.15
C GLY A 168 4.82 -26.21 -0.29
N GLY A 169 4.39 -27.44 -0.07
CA GLY A 169 3.20 -27.74 0.74
C GLY A 169 3.18 -27.09 2.13
N ARG A 170 4.35 -26.93 2.76
CA ARG A 170 4.50 -26.21 4.04
C ARG A 170 4.29 -24.69 3.93
N GLY A 171 4.38 -24.12 2.75
CA GLY A 171 4.02 -22.72 2.50
C GLY A 171 2.52 -22.51 2.34
N TYR A 172 1.81 -23.55 1.94
CA TYR A 172 0.36 -23.56 1.76
C TYR A 172 -0.41 -23.97 3.02
N GLU A 173 0.26 -24.66 3.94
CA GLU A 173 -0.28 -25.13 5.22
C GLU A 173 -0.34 -23.99 6.26
N THR A 174 -1.42 -23.95 7.05
CA THR A 174 -1.57 -22.95 8.11
C THR A 174 -0.54 -23.16 9.22
N ALA A 175 -0.15 -22.04 9.87
CA ALA A 175 0.80 -22.09 10.98
C ALA A 175 0.32 -22.96 12.14
N ASP A 176 -1.00 -23.01 12.40
CA ASP A 176 -1.57 -23.82 13.47
C ASP A 176 -1.51 -25.32 13.15
N SER A 177 -1.73 -25.70 11.90
CA SER A 177 -1.56 -27.07 11.44
C SER A 177 -0.09 -27.52 11.54
N LEU A 178 0.87 -26.68 11.13
CA LEU A 178 2.30 -26.95 11.28
C LEU A 178 2.68 -27.17 12.76
N ARG A 179 2.18 -26.29 13.64
CA ARG A 179 2.42 -26.39 15.09
C ARG A 179 1.88 -27.67 15.68
N ALA A 180 0.65 -28.07 15.29
CA ALA A 180 0.00 -29.26 15.82
C ALA A 180 0.76 -30.57 15.54
N ARG A 181 1.60 -30.60 14.48
CA ARG A 181 2.46 -31.73 14.16
C ARG A 181 3.94 -31.54 14.51
N GLY A 182 4.25 -30.53 15.34
CA GLY A 182 5.61 -30.30 15.85
C GLY A 182 6.56 -29.59 14.86
N GLU A 183 6.06 -29.05 13.73
CA GLU A 183 6.86 -28.28 12.81
C GLU A 183 6.85 -26.78 13.15
N LYS A 184 7.87 -26.07 12.66
CA LYS A 184 8.01 -24.61 12.87
C LYS A 184 6.88 -23.85 12.20
N PRO A 185 6.04 -23.11 12.96
CA PRO A 185 4.79 -22.55 12.49
C PRO A 185 4.99 -21.22 11.72
N TYR A 186 5.66 -21.26 10.58
CA TYR A 186 5.77 -20.08 9.73
C TYR A 186 4.43 -19.73 9.09
N PRO A 187 3.91 -18.51 9.28
CA PRO A 187 2.58 -18.12 8.81
C PRO A 187 2.60 -17.65 7.34
N VAL A 188 3.25 -18.38 6.45
CA VAL A 188 3.45 -17.96 5.05
C VAL A 188 2.12 -17.88 4.30
N GLU A 189 1.26 -18.86 4.49
CA GLU A 189 -0.09 -18.90 3.95
C GLU A 189 -0.91 -17.67 4.38
N ARG A 190 -0.85 -17.32 5.66
CA ARG A 190 -1.53 -16.13 6.20
C ARG A 190 -0.94 -14.83 5.63
N ILE A 191 0.38 -14.72 5.54
CA ILE A 191 1.03 -13.56 4.92
C ILE A 191 0.55 -13.38 3.48
N MET A 192 0.35 -14.46 2.73
CA MET A 192 -0.18 -14.40 1.38
C MET A 192 -1.61 -13.81 1.35
N ARG A 193 -2.52 -14.33 2.15
CA ARG A 193 -3.90 -13.82 2.24
C ARG A 193 -3.94 -12.35 2.65
N GLU A 194 -3.11 -11.96 3.63
CA GLU A 194 -3.05 -10.59 4.14
C GLU A 194 -2.39 -9.63 3.15
N SER A 195 -1.41 -10.08 2.37
CA SER A 195 -0.71 -9.22 1.40
C SER A 195 -1.54 -8.88 0.17
N ARG A 196 -2.54 -9.72 -0.20
CA ARG A 196 -3.32 -9.53 -1.43
C ARG A 196 -4.07 -8.20 -1.47
N ILE A 197 -4.56 -7.73 -0.35
CA ILE A 197 -5.32 -6.50 -0.25
C ILE A 197 -4.48 -5.25 -0.59
N ASN A 198 -3.16 -5.31 -0.40
CA ASN A 198 -2.27 -4.17 -0.60
C ASN A 198 -2.21 -3.68 -2.06
N LEU A 199 -2.64 -4.51 -3.03
CA LEU A 199 -2.76 -4.11 -4.43
C LEU A 199 -4.08 -3.37 -4.71
N ILE A 200 -5.00 -3.36 -3.76
CA ILE A 200 -6.38 -2.85 -3.91
C ILE A 200 -6.59 -1.57 -3.11
N ILE A 201 -6.27 -1.57 -1.82
CA ILE A 201 -6.47 -0.41 -0.94
C ILE A 201 -5.48 0.72 -1.21
N GLU A 202 -5.77 1.92 -0.72
CA GLU A 202 -4.98 3.15 -0.87
C GLU A 202 -4.77 3.55 -2.36
N GLY A 203 -5.67 3.09 -3.22
CA GLY A 203 -5.63 3.16 -4.67
C GLY A 203 -5.12 1.86 -5.29
N THR A 204 -5.91 1.26 -6.18
CA THR A 204 -5.49 0.03 -6.87
C THR A 204 -4.22 0.26 -7.69
N SER A 205 -3.51 -0.81 -8.02
CA SER A 205 -2.30 -0.73 -8.84
C SER A 205 -2.55 0.02 -10.16
N GLU A 206 -3.71 -0.18 -10.78
CA GLU A 206 -4.12 0.48 -12.02
C GLU A 206 -4.30 1.99 -11.81
N ILE A 207 -5.02 2.37 -10.76
CA ILE A 207 -5.23 3.78 -10.41
C ILE A 207 -3.91 4.46 -10.03
N MET A 208 -3.01 3.77 -9.35
CA MET A 208 -1.69 4.32 -9.03
C MET A 208 -0.86 4.58 -10.29
N ARG A 209 -0.88 3.70 -11.29
CA ARG A 209 -0.20 3.93 -12.59
C ARG A 209 -0.74 5.17 -13.29
N LEU A 210 -2.07 5.33 -13.35
CA LEU A 210 -2.70 6.51 -13.94
C LEU A 210 -2.35 7.79 -13.17
N PHE A 211 -2.37 7.73 -11.83
CA PHE A 211 -2.02 8.86 -10.99
C PHE A 211 -0.56 9.29 -11.19
N ILE A 212 0.39 8.34 -11.16
CA ILE A 212 1.82 8.59 -11.36
C ILE A 212 2.07 9.21 -12.75
N ALA A 213 1.47 8.66 -13.79
CA ALA A 213 1.61 9.19 -15.15
C ALA A 213 1.11 10.64 -15.25
N ARG A 214 -0.06 10.93 -14.67
CA ARG A 214 -0.64 12.28 -14.67
C ARG A 214 0.24 13.28 -13.91
N GLU A 215 0.61 12.96 -12.66
CA GLU A 215 1.42 13.88 -11.84
C GLU A 215 2.81 14.15 -12.46
N ALA A 216 3.42 13.13 -13.09
CA ALA A 216 4.69 13.30 -13.79
C ALA A 216 4.56 14.20 -15.04
N LEU A 217 3.48 14.08 -15.80
CA LEU A 217 3.20 14.93 -16.97
C LEU A 217 2.88 16.36 -16.54
N ASP A 218 2.04 16.56 -15.53
CA ASP A 218 1.69 17.88 -15.00
C ASP A 218 2.92 18.64 -14.47
N ALA A 219 3.84 17.93 -13.81
CA ALA A 219 5.11 18.51 -13.35
C ALA A 219 5.99 18.95 -14.53
N ARG A 220 6.04 18.16 -15.61
CA ARG A 220 6.80 18.49 -16.82
C ARG A 220 6.19 19.68 -17.56
N HIS A 221 4.85 19.75 -17.70
CA HIS A 221 4.19 20.91 -18.31
C HIS A 221 4.49 22.20 -17.54
N ARG A 222 4.36 22.21 -16.23
CA ARG A 222 4.71 23.38 -15.41
C ARG A 222 6.15 23.82 -15.61
N ALA A 223 7.10 22.89 -15.63
CA ALA A 223 8.52 23.22 -15.85
C ALA A 223 8.81 23.74 -17.28
N LEU A 224 8.00 23.42 -18.28
CA LEU A 224 8.11 23.94 -19.62
C LEU A 224 7.47 25.35 -19.75
N ASP A 225 6.33 25.56 -19.09
CA ASP A 225 5.65 26.84 -19.03
C ASP A 225 6.52 27.91 -18.35
N ASP A 226 7.15 27.55 -17.22
CA ASP A 226 8.09 28.43 -16.50
C ASP A 226 9.29 28.82 -17.39
N LYS A 227 9.86 27.88 -18.14
CA LYS A 227 10.97 28.15 -19.07
C LYS A 227 10.50 28.91 -20.32
N GLY A 228 9.28 28.68 -20.77
CA GLY A 228 8.67 29.43 -21.90
C GLY A 228 8.43 30.90 -21.56
N GLY A 229 8.03 31.19 -20.32
CA GLY A 229 7.90 32.55 -19.78
C GLY A 229 9.22 33.32 -19.81
N ASP A 230 10.30 32.67 -19.39
CA ASP A 230 11.66 33.29 -19.42
C ASP A 230 12.17 33.56 -20.84
N LEU A 231 11.87 32.70 -21.82
CA LEU A 231 12.25 32.87 -23.20
C LEU A 231 11.49 34.02 -23.87
N LEU A 232 10.22 34.22 -23.53
CA LEU A 232 9.42 35.34 -24.02
C LEU A 232 9.85 36.69 -23.40
N ALA A 233 10.31 36.68 -22.15
CA ALA A 233 10.84 37.85 -21.48
C ALA A 233 12.18 38.34 -22.09
N LEU A 234 13.00 37.41 -22.59
CA LEU A 234 14.26 37.74 -23.27
C LEU A 234 14.08 38.26 -24.72
N SER A 235 12.95 37.96 -25.38
CA SER A 235 12.65 38.43 -26.75
C SER A 235 11.97 39.79 -26.80
N SER A 236 11.60 40.38 -25.66
CA SER A 236 10.94 41.71 -25.59
C SER A 236 11.88 42.84 -25.14
N SER A 237 13.19 42.59 -25.10
CA SER A 237 14.22 43.59 -24.71
C SER A 237 15.18 43.99 -25.86
N ASP A 238 14.68 43.97 -27.11
CA ASP A 238 15.35 44.60 -28.29
C ASP A 238 14.55 45.77 -28.86
#